data_66cbcd9d64b2244c644650cee0a357be
#
_entry.id   66cbcd9d64b2244c644650cee0a357be
#
_cell.length_a   1.000
_cell.length_b   1.000
_cell.length_c   1.000
_cell.angle_alpha   90.00
_cell.angle_beta   90.00
_cell.angle_gamma   90.00
#
_symmetry.space_group_name_H-M   'P 1'
#
loop_
_entity.id
_entity.type
_entity.pdbx_description
1 polymer ?
#
loop_
_entity_poly.entity_id
_entity_poly.type
_entity_poly.pdbx_seq_one_letter_code
_entity_poly.pdbx_strand_id
1 'polypeptide(L)'
;MPDVSPAASRLQTLFTSLLEKRPFGDPWLADLWQRAADTRPGVASKRPKALGDIVVNEPESEGARPAPVFDCPLAPPAAFLRWLLEHPDEMEVSDRDTFGAKNEEVRSWRRRLFSDDAVEVTTARSEGIRQLSSRLAQRGRNKWWLFEGFARVDACFVTDHAVLVVEPWRDELAASCSRWYPDRVQIWRDLEATRELAIGKAFGLVLVVDDEAQGAAALEAAAAAMEASYPHLVFEEQEKLERHLLGYITWSALEAMRDAQA
;
A
#
# COMPACT_ATOMS: atom_id res chain seq x y z
N MET A 1 15.56 4.06 -15.49
CA MET A 1 14.94 3.23 -14.45
C MET A 1 15.07 4.02 -13.16
N PRO A 2 14.07 4.11 -12.30
CA PRO A 2 14.28 4.66 -10.97
C PRO A 2 15.34 3.80 -10.26
N ASP A 3 16.27 4.43 -9.56
CA ASP A 3 17.26 3.73 -8.76
C ASP A 3 16.53 2.96 -7.65
N VAL A 4 16.68 1.63 -7.65
CA VAL A 4 16.15 0.78 -6.56
C VAL A 4 16.98 1.10 -5.31
N SER A 5 16.31 1.39 -4.20
CA SER A 5 17.02 1.71 -2.97
C SER A 5 17.91 0.52 -2.52
N PRO A 6 19.04 0.77 -1.84
CA PRO A 6 19.88 -0.31 -1.30
C PRO A 6 19.09 -1.26 -0.39
N ALA A 7 18.16 -0.74 0.40
CA ALA A 7 17.32 -1.53 1.30
C ALA A 7 16.34 -2.42 0.52
N ALA A 8 15.70 -1.91 -0.53
CA ALA A 8 14.83 -2.70 -1.40
C ALA A 8 15.62 -3.82 -2.10
N SER A 9 16.84 -3.53 -2.59
CA SER A 9 17.72 -4.54 -3.20
C SER A 9 18.13 -5.63 -2.21
N ARG A 10 18.44 -5.26 -0.94
CA ARG A 10 18.75 -6.21 0.15
C ARG A 10 17.54 -7.09 0.44
N LEU A 11 16.36 -6.50 0.56
CA LEU A 11 15.11 -7.21 0.81
C LEU A 11 14.83 -8.22 -0.32
N GLN A 12 14.94 -7.79 -1.56
CA GLN A 12 14.75 -8.66 -2.74
C GLN A 12 15.71 -9.84 -2.73
N THR A 13 17.00 -9.61 -2.48
CA THR A 13 18.01 -10.67 -2.42
C THR A 13 17.68 -11.70 -1.34
N LEU A 14 17.27 -11.23 -0.17
CA LEU A 14 16.95 -12.06 0.98
C LEU A 14 15.73 -12.94 0.71
N PHE A 15 14.64 -12.34 0.25
CA PHE A 15 13.43 -13.11 -0.04
C PHE A 15 13.55 -14.01 -1.26
N THR A 16 14.34 -13.65 -2.27
CA THR A 16 14.66 -14.56 -3.37
C THR A 16 15.35 -15.81 -2.84
N SER A 17 16.34 -15.65 -1.97
CA SER A 17 17.03 -16.79 -1.35
C SER A 17 16.11 -17.66 -0.47
N LEU A 18 15.19 -17.07 0.28
CA LEU A 18 14.19 -17.81 1.05
C LEU A 18 13.26 -18.63 0.15
N LEU A 19 12.81 -18.06 -0.95
CA LEU A 19 11.91 -18.70 -1.90
C LEU A 19 12.56 -19.80 -2.73
N GLU A 20 13.86 -19.67 -3.04
CA GLU A 20 14.60 -20.75 -3.69
C GLU A 20 14.65 -22.01 -2.80
N LYS A 21 14.71 -21.82 -1.49
CA LYS A 21 14.74 -22.92 -0.52
C LYS A 21 13.32 -23.43 -0.18
N ARG A 22 12.35 -22.55 -0.12
CA ARG A 22 10.95 -22.86 0.23
C ARG A 22 9.97 -22.07 -0.63
N PRO A 23 9.68 -22.53 -1.84
CA PRO A 23 8.88 -21.81 -2.84
C PRO A 23 7.43 -21.58 -2.41
N PHE A 24 6.90 -22.37 -1.49
CA PHE A 24 5.49 -22.29 -1.09
C PHE A 24 5.20 -21.30 0.06
N GLY A 25 6.23 -20.67 0.64
CA GLY A 25 6.07 -19.58 1.60
C GLY A 25 5.67 -19.93 3.03
N ASP A 26 4.84 -20.93 3.25
CA ASP A 26 4.51 -21.43 4.59
C ASP A 26 5.54 -22.52 5.00
N PRO A 27 6.16 -22.50 6.17
CA PRO A 27 5.82 -21.76 7.40
C PRO A 27 6.57 -20.43 7.62
N TRP A 28 7.54 -20.06 6.77
CA TRP A 28 8.37 -18.88 7.05
C TRP A 28 7.60 -17.55 6.98
N LEU A 29 6.59 -17.44 6.10
CA LEU A 29 5.69 -16.28 6.10
C LEU A 29 4.89 -16.19 7.40
N ALA A 30 4.49 -17.34 7.93
CA ALA A 30 3.77 -17.42 9.19
C ALA A 30 4.67 -17.00 10.38
N ASP A 31 5.95 -17.37 10.36
CA ASP A 31 6.94 -16.94 11.35
C ASP A 31 7.21 -15.43 11.23
N LEU A 32 7.38 -14.93 10.01
CA LEU A 32 7.52 -13.48 9.75
C LEU A 32 6.33 -12.69 10.30
N TRP A 33 5.11 -13.12 10.01
CA TRP A 33 3.89 -12.49 10.53
C TRP A 33 3.90 -12.47 12.05
N GLN A 34 4.17 -13.63 12.68
CA GLN A 34 4.12 -13.74 14.12
C GLN A 34 5.18 -12.87 14.81
N ARG A 35 6.42 -12.91 14.33
CA ARG A 35 7.51 -12.09 14.89
C ARG A 35 7.21 -10.61 14.81
N ALA A 36 6.68 -10.15 13.69
CA ALA A 36 6.27 -8.75 13.55
C ALA A 36 5.13 -8.42 14.53
N ALA A 37 4.10 -9.27 14.62
CA ALA A 37 2.97 -9.05 15.52
C ALA A 37 3.36 -9.07 17.00
N ASP A 38 4.39 -9.82 17.38
CA ASP A 38 4.91 -9.87 18.76
C ASP A 38 5.54 -8.53 19.19
N THR A 39 5.91 -7.64 18.25
CA THR A 39 6.38 -6.28 18.56
C THR A 39 5.24 -5.31 18.88
N ARG A 40 3.97 -5.70 18.63
CA ARG A 40 2.75 -4.93 18.94
C ARG A 40 1.72 -5.80 19.69
N PRO A 41 2.05 -6.31 20.86
CA PRO A 41 1.20 -7.26 21.59
C PRO A 41 -0.15 -6.61 21.95
N GLY A 42 -1.24 -7.33 21.64
CA GLY A 42 -2.61 -6.88 21.90
C GLY A 42 -3.17 -5.87 20.89
N VAL A 43 -2.36 -5.32 20.00
CA VAL A 43 -2.78 -4.37 18.94
C VAL A 43 -2.81 -5.05 17.58
N ALA A 44 -1.71 -5.68 17.18
CA ALA A 44 -1.59 -6.30 15.86
C ALA A 44 -2.67 -7.38 15.60
N SER A 45 -3.12 -7.47 14.36
CA SER A 45 -4.07 -8.50 13.97
C SER A 45 -3.47 -9.88 14.13
N LYS A 46 -4.30 -10.82 14.64
CA LYS A 46 -3.87 -12.20 14.84
C LYS A 46 -3.53 -12.85 13.50
N ARG A 47 -2.46 -13.62 13.52
CA ARG A 47 -2.08 -14.45 12.38
C ARG A 47 -3.20 -15.41 12.00
N PRO A 48 -3.52 -15.57 10.71
CA PRO A 48 -4.41 -16.61 10.22
C PRO A 48 -3.90 -18.00 10.61
N LYS A 49 -4.81 -18.96 10.77
CA LYS A 49 -4.44 -20.36 11.12
C LYS A 49 -3.53 -20.99 10.07
N ALA A 50 -3.77 -20.66 8.80
CA ALA A 50 -2.93 -21.04 7.68
C ALA A 50 -2.81 -19.82 6.74
N LEU A 51 -1.63 -19.57 6.21
CA LEU A 51 -1.44 -18.54 5.18
C LEU A 51 -1.67 -19.10 3.77
N GLY A 52 -1.48 -20.40 3.59
CA GLY A 52 -1.54 -21.05 2.29
C GLY A 52 -0.28 -20.82 1.47
N ASP A 53 -0.25 -21.40 0.29
CA ASP A 53 0.86 -21.27 -0.65
C ASP A 53 0.89 -19.87 -1.27
N ILE A 54 2.08 -19.40 -1.64
CA ILE A 54 2.25 -18.15 -2.38
C ILE A 54 1.62 -18.35 -3.76
N VAL A 55 0.55 -17.61 -4.02
CA VAL A 55 -0.11 -17.55 -5.31
C VAL A 55 0.58 -16.50 -6.15
N VAL A 56 1.06 -16.90 -7.29
CA VAL A 56 1.58 -15.97 -8.28
C VAL A 56 0.41 -15.37 -9.02
N ASN A 57 0.37 -14.06 -9.10
CA ASN A 57 -0.39 -13.41 -10.15
C ASN A 57 0.28 -13.75 -11.48
N GLU A 58 -0.21 -14.76 -12.16
CA GLU A 58 0.26 -15.09 -13.49
C GLU A 58 0.12 -13.87 -14.41
N PRO A 59 1.20 -13.42 -15.06
CA PRO A 59 1.05 -12.96 -16.43
C PRO A 59 0.62 -14.19 -17.23
N GLU A 60 -0.33 -14.05 -18.13
CA GLU A 60 -0.96 -15.09 -18.97
C GLU A 60 0.04 -15.92 -19.81
N SER A 61 0.99 -16.58 -19.18
CA SER A 61 1.96 -17.45 -19.83
C SER A 61 2.14 -18.74 -19.04
N GLU A 62 1.73 -19.85 -19.66
CA GLU A 62 1.99 -21.22 -19.20
C GLU A 62 3.47 -21.38 -18.78
N GLY A 63 3.71 -21.69 -17.52
CA GLY A 63 5.02 -22.07 -17.01
C GLY A 63 5.75 -21.09 -16.12
N ALA A 64 5.15 -19.94 -15.76
CA ALA A 64 5.76 -19.00 -14.80
C ALA A 64 5.76 -19.57 -13.39
N ARG A 65 6.96 -19.61 -12.77
CA ARG A 65 7.12 -20.00 -11.35
C ARG A 65 6.50 -18.94 -10.43
N PRO A 66 5.98 -19.36 -9.26
CA PRO A 66 5.58 -18.46 -8.20
C PRO A 66 6.75 -17.53 -7.84
N ALA A 67 6.53 -16.23 -7.94
CA ALA A 67 7.50 -15.25 -7.50
C ALA A 67 6.80 -14.18 -6.66
N PRO A 68 7.38 -13.73 -5.54
CA PRO A 68 6.91 -12.54 -4.87
C PRO A 68 7.02 -11.39 -5.87
N VAL A 69 6.08 -10.48 -5.81
CA VAL A 69 6.16 -9.31 -6.66
C VAL A 69 6.97 -8.27 -5.89
N PHE A 70 8.20 -8.07 -6.31
CA PHE A 70 9.03 -6.95 -5.87
C PHE A 70 8.66 -5.70 -6.66
N ASP A 71 8.78 -4.53 -6.01
CA ASP A 71 8.35 -3.26 -6.59
C ASP A 71 6.90 -3.33 -7.10
N CYS A 72 6.03 -3.93 -6.27
CA CYS A 72 4.66 -4.26 -6.63
C CYS A 72 3.78 -3.01 -6.71
N PRO A 73 3.17 -2.72 -7.87
CA PRO A 73 2.23 -1.61 -7.96
C PRO A 73 0.87 -2.01 -7.38
N LEU A 74 0.45 -1.34 -6.32
CA LEU A 74 -0.88 -1.45 -5.74
C LEU A 74 -1.78 -0.31 -6.24
N ALA A 75 -3.02 -0.62 -6.57
CA ALA A 75 -3.98 0.38 -6.98
C ALA A 75 -4.36 1.28 -5.79
N PRO A 76 -4.58 2.59 -6.00
CA PRO A 76 -5.03 3.47 -4.94
C PRO A 76 -6.43 3.07 -4.47
N PRO A 77 -6.73 3.21 -3.17
CA PRO A 77 -8.00 2.84 -2.59
C PRO A 77 -9.17 3.62 -3.20
N ALA A 78 -10.20 2.88 -3.63
CA ALA A 78 -11.36 3.49 -4.27
C ALA A 78 -12.15 4.41 -3.30
N ALA A 79 -12.21 4.07 -2.02
CA ALA A 79 -12.86 4.86 -0.99
C ALA A 79 -12.20 6.23 -0.82
N PHE A 80 -10.86 6.27 -0.76
CA PHE A 80 -10.11 7.52 -0.66
C PHE A 80 -10.26 8.39 -1.92
N LEU A 81 -10.17 7.79 -3.12
CA LEU A 81 -10.39 8.53 -4.37
C LEU A 81 -11.80 9.11 -4.47
N ARG A 82 -12.81 8.38 -3.98
CA ARG A 82 -14.18 8.89 -3.89
C ARG A 82 -14.26 10.09 -2.94
N TRP A 83 -13.65 9.98 -1.77
CA TRP A 83 -13.61 11.07 -0.79
C TRP A 83 -12.98 12.34 -1.37
N LEU A 84 -11.84 12.22 -2.08
CA LEU A 84 -11.20 13.34 -2.77
C LEU A 84 -12.14 13.99 -3.81
N LEU A 85 -12.89 13.19 -4.56
CA LEU A 85 -13.88 13.72 -5.50
C LEU A 85 -15.04 14.45 -4.81
N GLU A 86 -15.42 13.99 -3.62
CA GLU A 86 -16.49 14.58 -2.80
C GLU A 86 -16.05 15.84 -2.04
N HIS A 87 -14.75 15.98 -1.77
CA HIS A 87 -14.14 17.06 -1.00
C HIS A 87 -12.98 17.72 -1.78
N PRO A 88 -13.24 18.32 -2.94
CA PRO A 88 -12.18 18.96 -3.73
C PRO A 88 -11.57 20.18 -3.05
N ASP A 89 -12.26 20.78 -2.08
CA ASP A 89 -11.81 21.86 -1.21
C ASP A 89 -10.75 21.45 -0.18
N GLU A 90 -10.68 20.18 0.15
CA GLU A 90 -9.63 19.61 1.02
C GLU A 90 -8.32 19.27 0.24
N MET A 91 -8.35 19.40 -1.07
CA MET A 91 -7.20 19.06 -1.90
C MET A 91 -6.27 20.26 -2.09
N GLU A 92 -4.96 20.02 -1.99
CA GLU A 92 -3.97 21.00 -2.44
C GLU A 92 -3.83 20.97 -3.96
N VAL A 93 -4.24 22.05 -4.60
CA VAL A 93 -4.25 22.14 -6.06
C VAL A 93 -3.31 23.23 -6.53
N SER A 94 -2.33 22.85 -7.35
CA SER A 94 -1.50 23.81 -8.07
C SER A 94 -1.93 23.94 -9.53
N ASP A 95 -1.67 25.09 -10.15
CA ASP A 95 -1.90 25.29 -11.59
C ASP A 95 -1.19 24.22 -12.43
N ARG A 96 0.00 23.80 -12.01
CA ARG A 96 0.76 22.75 -12.68
C ARG A 96 0.01 21.41 -12.66
N ASP A 97 -0.66 21.10 -11.56
CA ASP A 97 -1.37 19.82 -11.40
C ASP A 97 -2.68 19.79 -12.16
N THR A 98 -3.37 20.91 -12.20
CA THR A 98 -4.61 21.07 -12.96
C THR A 98 -4.35 21.15 -14.47
N PHE A 99 -3.34 21.90 -14.88
CA PHE A 99 -3.09 22.22 -16.30
C PHE A 99 -1.89 21.48 -16.90
N GLY A 100 -1.02 20.88 -16.10
CA GLY A 100 0.20 20.19 -16.55
C GLY A 100 -0.03 18.81 -17.17
N ALA A 101 -1.24 18.26 -17.08
CA ALA A 101 -1.56 16.99 -17.72
C ALA A 101 -1.46 17.12 -19.26
N LYS A 102 -0.75 16.19 -19.90
CA LYS A 102 -0.60 16.19 -21.38
C LYS A 102 -1.90 15.93 -22.13
N ASN A 103 -2.85 15.23 -21.50
CA ASN A 103 -4.13 14.88 -22.09
C ASN A 103 -5.16 16.00 -21.82
N GLU A 104 -5.77 16.56 -22.87
CA GLU A 104 -6.76 17.64 -22.78
C GLU A 104 -8.03 17.20 -22.06
N GLU A 105 -8.49 15.98 -22.24
CA GLU A 105 -9.65 15.45 -21.53
C GLU A 105 -9.40 15.45 -20.00
N VAL A 106 -8.22 14.99 -19.56
CA VAL A 106 -7.82 15.02 -18.15
C VAL A 106 -7.82 16.46 -17.62
N ARG A 107 -7.25 17.41 -18.39
CA ARG A 107 -7.25 18.82 -18.02
C ARG A 107 -8.65 19.39 -17.91
N SER A 108 -9.50 19.10 -18.89
CA SER A 108 -10.88 19.59 -18.93
C SER A 108 -11.67 19.14 -17.70
N TRP A 109 -11.61 17.86 -17.34
CA TRP A 109 -12.31 17.34 -16.18
C TRP A 109 -11.78 17.89 -14.86
N ARG A 110 -10.46 18.07 -14.72
CA ARG A 110 -9.85 18.68 -13.53
C ARG A 110 -10.24 20.15 -13.40
N ARG A 111 -10.24 20.93 -14.48
CA ARG A 111 -10.72 22.32 -14.46
C ARG A 111 -12.15 22.43 -13.97
N ARG A 112 -13.03 21.53 -14.41
CA ARG A 112 -14.42 21.50 -13.95
C ARG A 112 -14.53 21.16 -12.46
N LEU A 113 -13.74 20.20 -11.98
CA LEU A 113 -13.78 19.82 -10.56
C LEU A 113 -13.33 20.96 -9.64
N PHE A 114 -12.40 21.78 -10.09
CA PHE A 114 -11.85 22.93 -9.33
C PHE A 114 -12.37 24.28 -9.85
N SER A 115 -13.53 24.29 -10.50
CA SER A 115 -14.22 25.50 -10.97
C SER A 115 -14.98 26.19 -9.85
N ASP A 116 -15.15 27.51 -9.95
CA ASP A 116 -16.08 28.25 -9.08
C ASP A 116 -17.55 27.99 -9.42
N ASP A 117 -17.83 27.35 -10.56
CA ASP A 117 -19.19 27.00 -11.00
C ASP A 117 -19.63 25.66 -10.35
N ALA A 118 -20.59 25.75 -9.43
CA ALA A 118 -21.13 24.59 -8.72
C ALA A 118 -21.73 23.52 -9.64
N VAL A 119 -22.21 23.88 -10.84
CA VAL A 119 -22.75 22.94 -11.82
C VAL A 119 -21.62 22.14 -12.45
N GLU A 120 -20.51 22.80 -12.80
CA GLU A 120 -19.34 22.14 -13.34
C GLU A 120 -18.72 21.19 -12.31
N VAL A 121 -18.55 21.63 -11.07
CA VAL A 121 -18.04 20.81 -9.95
C VAL A 121 -18.91 19.57 -9.75
N THR A 122 -20.24 19.75 -9.66
CA THR A 122 -21.17 18.64 -9.46
C THR A 122 -21.13 17.64 -10.62
N THR A 123 -21.01 18.15 -11.85
CA THR A 123 -20.90 17.31 -13.06
C THR A 123 -19.62 16.49 -13.05
N ALA A 124 -18.48 17.13 -12.76
CA ALA A 124 -17.20 16.44 -12.71
C ALA A 124 -17.17 15.39 -11.58
N ARG A 125 -17.64 15.75 -10.39
CA ARG A 125 -17.78 14.83 -9.25
C ARG A 125 -18.58 13.59 -9.62
N SER A 126 -19.77 13.78 -10.16
CA SER A 126 -20.68 12.68 -10.53
C SER A 126 -20.06 11.76 -11.57
N GLU A 127 -19.39 12.32 -12.58
CA GLU A 127 -18.71 11.54 -13.61
C GLU A 127 -17.50 10.78 -13.04
N GLY A 128 -16.69 11.41 -12.16
CA GLY A 128 -15.58 10.76 -11.50
C GLY A 128 -16.03 9.56 -10.66
N ILE A 129 -17.06 9.73 -9.83
CA ILE A 129 -17.64 8.67 -9.00
C ILE A 129 -18.21 7.53 -9.86
N ARG A 130 -18.91 7.89 -10.95
CA ARG A 130 -19.45 6.90 -11.90
C ARG A 130 -18.33 6.05 -12.52
N GLN A 131 -17.24 6.69 -12.96
CA GLN A 131 -16.10 6.00 -13.55
C GLN A 131 -15.38 5.15 -12.50
N LEU A 132 -15.19 5.66 -11.29
CA LEU A 132 -14.53 4.95 -10.18
C LEU A 132 -15.28 3.68 -9.76
N SER A 133 -16.63 3.73 -9.82
CA SER A 133 -17.48 2.58 -9.46
C SER A 133 -17.45 1.44 -10.47
N SER A 134 -16.93 1.67 -11.68
CA SER A 134 -16.80 0.61 -12.68
C SER A 134 -15.50 -0.18 -12.45
N ARG A 135 -15.58 -1.52 -12.33
CA ARG A 135 -14.39 -2.39 -12.17
C ARG A 135 -13.35 -2.23 -13.30
N LEU A 136 -13.77 -1.79 -14.48
CA LEU A 136 -12.89 -1.49 -15.61
C LEU A 136 -12.12 -0.16 -15.41
N ALA A 137 -12.63 0.73 -14.58
CA ALA A 137 -12.03 2.05 -14.35
C ALA A 137 -10.70 1.97 -13.56
N GLN A 138 -10.50 0.95 -12.76
CA GLN A 138 -9.25 0.73 -12.00
C GLN A 138 -8.08 0.29 -12.88
N ARG A 139 -8.34 -0.16 -14.12
CA ARG A 139 -7.31 -0.52 -15.08
C ARG A 139 -6.93 0.69 -15.94
N GLY A 140 -5.73 1.21 -15.78
CA GLY A 140 -5.15 2.26 -16.61
C GLY A 140 -4.68 3.50 -15.83
N ARG A 141 -3.47 3.96 -16.19
CA ARG A 141 -2.73 5.01 -15.48
C ARG A 141 -3.18 6.46 -15.80
N ASN A 142 -4.03 6.68 -16.78
CA ASN A 142 -4.34 8.01 -17.31
C ASN A 142 -5.80 8.42 -17.05
N LYS A 143 -6.28 8.19 -15.84
CA LYS A 143 -7.62 8.66 -15.44
C LYS A 143 -7.51 10.02 -14.78
N TRP A 144 -8.40 10.93 -15.13
CA TRP A 144 -8.39 12.31 -14.62
C TRP A 144 -8.64 12.38 -13.11
N TRP A 145 -9.40 11.45 -12.56
CA TRP A 145 -9.75 11.30 -11.15
C TRP A 145 -8.73 10.48 -10.35
N LEU A 146 -7.67 10.00 -10.98
CA LEU A 146 -6.59 9.27 -10.31
C LEU A 146 -5.62 10.28 -9.67
N PHE A 147 -6.04 10.87 -8.55
CA PHE A 147 -5.28 11.88 -7.82
C PHE A 147 -4.14 11.26 -7.00
N GLU A 148 -4.37 10.08 -6.46
CA GLU A 148 -3.32 9.28 -5.85
C GLU A 148 -2.79 8.26 -6.87
N GLY A 149 -1.49 8.25 -7.08
CA GLY A 149 -0.84 7.29 -7.98
C GLY A 149 -0.87 5.86 -7.41
N PHE A 150 -0.41 4.90 -8.21
CA PHE A 150 -0.18 3.55 -7.70
C PHE A 150 0.85 3.60 -6.57
N ALA A 151 0.55 2.95 -5.45
CA ALA A 151 1.53 2.64 -4.42
C ALA A 151 2.55 1.64 -5.00
N ARG A 152 3.82 1.75 -4.60
CA ARG A 152 4.84 0.77 -4.99
C ARG A 152 5.45 0.24 -3.71
N VAL A 153 5.15 -1.01 -3.41
CA VAL A 153 5.64 -1.68 -2.21
C VAL A 153 6.84 -2.56 -2.55
N ASP A 154 7.82 -2.58 -1.64
CA ASP A 154 9.11 -3.24 -1.90
C ASP A 154 8.98 -4.76 -2.03
N ALA A 155 8.12 -5.40 -1.22
CA ALA A 155 7.75 -6.81 -1.41
C ALA A 155 6.28 -7.06 -1.06
N CYS A 156 5.61 -7.85 -1.91
CA CYS A 156 4.22 -8.25 -1.71
C CYS A 156 4.08 -9.77 -1.91
N PHE A 157 3.61 -10.46 -0.89
CA PHE A 157 3.32 -11.89 -0.90
C PHE A 157 1.80 -12.10 -0.91
N VAL A 158 1.29 -12.64 -2.00
CA VAL A 158 -0.11 -13.03 -2.10
C VAL A 158 -0.19 -14.54 -1.94
N THR A 159 -0.97 -15.00 -0.97
CA THR A 159 -1.25 -16.41 -0.73
C THR A 159 -2.74 -16.70 -0.93
N ASP A 160 -3.13 -17.97 -0.79
CA ASP A 160 -4.55 -18.34 -0.86
C ASP A 160 -5.39 -17.64 0.21
N HIS A 161 -4.82 -17.36 1.38
CA HIS A 161 -5.56 -16.87 2.55
C HIS A 161 -5.09 -15.51 3.07
N ALA A 162 -3.98 -14.99 2.55
CA ALA A 162 -3.42 -13.72 3.04
C ALA A 162 -2.72 -12.91 1.96
N VAL A 163 -2.58 -11.62 2.22
CA VAL A 163 -1.67 -10.70 1.52
C VAL A 163 -0.75 -10.08 2.57
N LEU A 164 0.55 -10.24 2.39
CA LEU A 164 1.56 -9.66 3.28
C LEU A 164 2.47 -8.72 2.48
N VAL A 165 2.52 -7.47 2.90
CA VAL A 165 3.46 -6.48 2.39
C VAL A 165 4.60 -6.33 3.38
N VAL A 166 5.82 -6.20 2.86
CA VAL A 166 7.04 -5.99 3.64
C VAL A 166 7.80 -4.80 3.08
N GLU A 167 8.04 -3.81 3.94
CA GLU A 167 8.67 -2.55 3.61
C GLU A 167 9.88 -2.29 4.51
N PRO A 168 11.10 -2.09 3.97
CA PRO A 168 12.19 -1.53 4.74
C PRO A 168 11.83 -0.13 5.22
N TRP A 169 11.99 0.12 6.52
CA TRP A 169 11.71 1.44 7.07
C TRP A 169 12.65 2.49 6.49
N ARG A 170 12.07 3.60 6.15
CA ARG A 170 12.73 4.84 5.73
C ARG A 170 11.79 6.00 6.08
N ASP A 171 12.35 7.14 6.36
CA ASP A 171 11.58 8.31 6.83
C ASP A 171 10.47 8.72 5.83
N GLU A 172 10.67 8.43 4.53
CA GLU A 172 9.67 8.69 3.49
C GLU A 172 8.37 7.90 3.70
N LEU A 173 8.39 6.75 4.41
CA LEU A 173 7.16 6.01 4.72
C LEU A 173 6.22 6.77 5.64
N ALA A 174 6.77 7.65 6.50
CA ALA A 174 6.00 8.56 7.34
C ALA A 174 5.80 9.95 6.70
N ALA A 175 6.36 10.17 5.50
CA ALA A 175 6.20 11.43 4.79
C ALA A 175 4.98 11.42 3.87
N SER A 176 4.55 12.63 3.48
CA SER A 176 3.50 12.81 2.48
C SER A 176 3.84 12.10 1.18
N CYS A 177 2.89 11.31 0.70
CA CYS A 177 3.03 10.56 -0.56
C CYS A 177 2.10 11.07 -1.67
N SER A 178 1.25 12.04 -1.36
CA SER A 178 0.30 12.62 -2.29
C SER A 178 0.40 14.14 -2.30
N ARG A 179 0.67 14.70 -3.47
CA ARG A 179 0.65 16.16 -3.66
C ARG A 179 -0.76 16.76 -3.68
N TRP A 180 -1.78 15.91 -3.81
CA TRP A 180 -3.18 16.33 -3.81
C TRP A 180 -3.77 16.35 -2.40
N TYR A 181 -3.17 15.59 -1.49
CA TYR A 181 -3.56 15.53 -0.10
C TYR A 181 -2.32 15.29 0.75
N PRO A 182 -1.62 16.35 1.22
CA PRO A 182 -0.31 16.25 1.87
C PRO A 182 -0.29 15.45 3.16
N ASP A 183 -1.42 15.38 3.87
CA ASP A 183 -1.53 14.59 5.11
C ASP A 183 -1.55 13.08 4.85
N ARG A 184 -1.67 12.66 3.58
CA ARG A 184 -1.60 11.26 3.18
C ARG A 184 -0.16 10.76 3.23
N VAL A 185 0.18 9.95 4.24
CA VAL A 185 1.52 9.36 4.34
C VAL A 185 1.58 7.97 3.70
N GLN A 186 2.78 7.61 3.24
CA GLN A 186 2.97 6.43 2.40
C GLN A 186 2.56 5.12 3.10
N ILE A 187 2.99 4.91 4.34
CA ILE A 187 2.71 3.66 5.07
C ILE A 187 1.21 3.34 5.16
N TRP A 188 0.38 4.36 5.41
CA TRP A 188 -1.06 4.17 5.52
C TRP A 188 -1.73 3.98 4.16
N ARG A 189 -1.23 4.66 3.13
CA ARG A 189 -1.65 4.41 1.75
C ARG A 189 -1.37 2.97 1.33
N ASP A 190 -0.17 2.48 1.61
CA ASP A 190 0.29 1.15 1.22
C ASP A 190 -0.51 0.06 1.96
N LEU A 191 -0.81 0.28 3.24
CA LEU A 191 -1.65 -0.63 4.02
C LEU A 191 -3.09 -0.68 3.50
N GLU A 192 -3.68 0.47 3.18
CA GLU A 192 -5.04 0.52 2.63
C GLU A 192 -5.11 -0.09 1.22
N ALA A 193 -4.13 0.17 0.38
CA ALA A 193 -4.01 -0.46 -0.94
C ALA A 193 -3.84 -2.00 -0.81
N THR A 194 -3.14 -2.46 0.23
CA THR A 194 -3.03 -3.88 0.56
C THR A 194 -4.39 -4.48 0.95
N ARG A 195 -5.21 -3.77 1.73
CA ARG A 195 -6.58 -4.17 2.06
C ARG A 195 -7.43 -4.35 0.80
N GLU A 196 -7.34 -3.43 -0.16
CA GLU A 196 -8.07 -3.52 -1.43
C GLU A 196 -7.64 -4.74 -2.26
N LEU A 197 -6.35 -5.07 -2.25
CA LEU A 197 -5.84 -6.27 -2.93
C LEU A 197 -6.30 -7.55 -2.24
N ALA A 198 -6.44 -7.53 -0.92
CA ALA A 198 -6.68 -8.72 -0.09
C ALA A 198 -8.10 -9.23 -0.08
N ILE A 199 -9.03 -8.73 -0.90
CA ILE A 199 -10.47 -9.02 -0.87
C ILE A 199 -10.79 -10.43 -0.34
N GLY A 200 -11.38 -10.48 0.87
CA GLY A 200 -11.76 -11.75 1.53
C GLY A 200 -10.60 -12.55 2.14
N LYS A 201 -9.38 -12.06 2.10
CA LYS A 201 -8.18 -12.65 2.71
C LYS A 201 -7.74 -11.84 3.93
N ALA A 202 -6.96 -12.46 4.80
CA ALA A 202 -6.21 -11.71 5.80
C ALA A 202 -5.14 -10.83 5.11
N PHE A 203 -4.74 -9.72 5.75
CA PHE A 203 -3.69 -8.89 5.22
C PHE A 203 -2.87 -8.26 6.34
N GLY A 204 -1.68 -7.80 5.99
CA GLY A 204 -0.82 -7.10 6.91
C GLY A 204 0.36 -6.42 6.23
N LEU A 205 0.93 -5.45 6.93
CA LEU A 205 2.16 -4.77 6.56
C LEU A 205 3.19 -4.96 7.67
N VAL A 206 4.40 -5.35 7.30
CA VAL A 206 5.55 -5.53 8.18
C VAL A 206 6.63 -4.54 7.79
N LEU A 207 7.20 -3.85 8.77
CA LEU A 207 8.37 -3.00 8.59
C LEU A 207 9.65 -3.81 8.83
N VAL A 208 10.67 -3.56 8.01
CA VAL A 208 12.02 -4.08 8.26
C VAL A 208 12.90 -2.92 8.71
N VAL A 209 13.51 -3.06 9.88
CA VAL A 209 14.26 -1.99 10.56
C VAL A 209 15.67 -2.45 10.90
N ASP A 210 16.55 -1.49 11.20
CA ASP A 210 17.93 -1.80 11.59
C ASP A 210 17.98 -2.37 13.01
N ASP A 211 17.21 -1.79 13.93
CA ASP A 211 17.13 -2.20 15.33
C ASP A 211 15.75 -1.94 15.96
N GLU A 212 15.57 -2.36 17.20
CA GLU A 212 14.30 -2.21 17.93
C GLU A 212 13.96 -0.75 18.25
N ALA A 213 14.96 0.12 18.45
CA ALA A 213 14.73 1.53 18.73
C ALA A 213 14.15 2.23 17.49
N GLN A 214 14.69 1.94 16.30
CA GLN A 214 14.15 2.39 15.04
C GLN A 214 12.74 1.85 14.82
N GLY A 215 12.48 0.58 15.13
CA GLY A 215 11.17 -0.04 15.01
C GLY A 215 10.11 0.64 15.87
N ALA A 216 10.44 0.92 17.13
CA ALA A 216 9.54 1.65 18.04
C ALA A 216 9.24 3.07 17.53
N ALA A 217 10.28 3.81 17.10
CA ALA A 217 10.12 5.16 16.55
C ALA A 217 9.28 5.16 15.25
N ALA A 218 9.46 4.15 14.40
CA ALA A 218 8.68 3.98 13.17
C ALA A 218 7.18 3.79 13.45
N LEU A 219 6.86 2.95 14.43
CA LEU A 219 5.46 2.72 14.83
C LEU A 219 4.84 3.98 15.47
N GLU A 220 5.59 4.72 16.27
CA GLU A 220 5.14 5.99 16.85
C GLU A 220 4.87 7.02 15.76
N ALA A 221 5.79 7.19 14.81
CA ALA A 221 5.61 8.10 13.68
C ALA A 221 4.40 7.73 12.82
N ALA A 222 4.20 6.43 12.56
CA ALA A 222 3.02 5.95 11.83
C ALA A 222 1.73 6.28 12.60
N ALA A 223 1.65 5.96 13.89
CA ALA A 223 0.48 6.22 14.72
C ALA A 223 0.10 7.70 14.76
N ALA A 224 1.09 8.59 14.87
CA ALA A 224 0.87 10.04 14.91
C ALA A 224 0.25 10.60 13.61
N ALA A 225 0.50 9.96 12.47
CA ALA A 225 -0.01 10.40 11.16
C ALA A 225 -1.31 9.72 10.74
N MET A 226 -1.83 8.76 11.50
CA MET A 226 -2.93 7.89 11.07
C MET A 226 -4.22 8.67 10.81
N GLU A 227 -4.68 9.45 11.79
CA GLU A 227 -5.96 10.17 11.73
C GLU A 227 -6.02 11.09 10.51
N ALA A 228 -4.99 11.90 10.31
CA ALA A 228 -4.89 12.81 9.16
C ALA A 228 -4.82 12.07 7.82
N SER A 229 -4.20 10.89 7.78
CA SER A 229 -4.08 10.09 6.54
C SER A 229 -5.38 9.41 6.12
N TYR A 230 -6.38 9.32 7.00
CA TYR A 230 -7.62 8.59 6.74
C TYR A 230 -8.89 9.44 6.95
N PRO A 231 -9.00 10.63 6.32
CA PRO A 231 -10.16 11.52 6.50
C PRO A 231 -11.48 10.89 6.03
N HIS A 232 -11.41 9.87 5.20
CA HIS A 232 -12.54 9.15 4.61
C HIS A 232 -13.02 7.95 5.44
N LEU A 233 -12.30 7.60 6.50
CA LEU A 233 -12.66 6.49 7.39
C LEU A 233 -13.13 7.02 8.75
N VAL A 234 -14.17 6.40 9.30
CA VAL A 234 -14.56 6.65 10.69
C VAL A 234 -13.56 6.01 11.64
N PHE A 235 -13.51 6.52 12.87
CA PHE A 235 -12.52 6.12 13.87
C PHE A 235 -12.42 4.59 14.05
N GLU A 236 -13.54 3.90 14.12
CA GLU A 236 -13.57 2.44 14.31
C GLU A 236 -13.00 1.66 13.10
N GLU A 237 -13.07 2.25 11.91
CA GLU A 237 -12.47 1.66 10.71
C GLU A 237 -10.96 1.94 10.67
N GLN A 238 -10.54 3.13 11.12
CA GLN A 238 -9.12 3.45 11.27
C GLN A 238 -8.46 2.51 12.28
N GLU A 239 -9.04 2.30 13.46
CA GLU A 239 -8.53 1.34 14.46
C GLU A 239 -8.46 -0.09 13.93
N LYS A 240 -9.48 -0.52 13.16
CA LYS A 240 -9.45 -1.86 12.54
C LYS A 240 -8.30 -1.97 11.53
N LEU A 241 -8.09 -0.94 10.72
CA LEU A 241 -7.04 -0.92 9.72
C LEU A 241 -5.66 -0.86 10.37
N GLU A 242 -5.49 -0.07 11.43
CA GLU A 242 -4.26 0.05 12.21
C GLU A 242 -3.72 -1.30 12.69
N ARG A 243 -4.60 -2.21 13.10
CA ARG A 243 -4.22 -3.56 13.57
C ARG A 243 -3.51 -4.38 12.50
N HIS A 244 -3.64 -4.02 11.24
CA HIS A 244 -3.00 -4.67 10.10
C HIS A 244 -1.61 -4.11 9.78
N LEU A 245 -1.19 -2.99 10.39
CA LEU A 245 0.22 -2.68 10.57
C LEU A 245 0.73 -3.61 11.66
N LEU A 246 1.30 -4.76 11.26
CA LEU A 246 1.62 -5.86 12.17
C LEU A 246 2.71 -5.47 13.18
N GLY A 247 3.65 -4.65 12.75
CA GLY A 247 4.81 -4.26 13.53
C GLY A 247 6.07 -4.31 12.68
N TYR A 248 7.18 -4.69 13.29
CA TYR A 248 8.47 -4.70 12.61
C TYR A 248 9.25 -6.00 12.83
N ILE A 249 10.23 -6.21 11.98
CA ILE A 249 11.30 -7.19 12.16
C ILE A 249 12.64 -6.51 11.88
N THR A 250 13.69 -6.86 12.63
CA THR A 250 15.03 -6.34 12.34
C THR A 250 15.67 -7.09 11.17
N TRP A 251 16.56 -6.43 10.43
CA TRP A 251 17.34 -7.09 9.38
C TRP A 251 18.06 -8.34 9.88
N SER A 252 18.64 -8.28 11.09
CA SER A 252 19.35 -9.42 11.69
C SER A 252 18.41 -10.59 11.97
N ALA A 253 17.17 -10.33 12.44
CA ALA A 253 16.19 -11.39 12.67
C ALA A 253 15.71 -12.01 11.35
N LEU A 254 15.52 -11.18 10.30
CA LEU A 254 15.12 -11.65 8.99
C LEU A 254 16.22 -12.51 8.32
N GLU A 255 17.50 -12.12 8.47
CA GLU A 255 18.64 -12.89 8.01
C GLU A 255 18.77 -14.22 8.77
N ALA A 256 18.57 -14.20 10.09
CA ALA A 256 18.56 -15.42 10.90
C ALA A 256 17.44 -16.39 10.49
N MET A 257 16.28 -15.88 10.11
CA MET A 257 15.19 -16.70 9.53
C MET A 257 15.63 -17.39 8.23
N ARG A 258 16.32 -16.67 7.35
CA ARG A 258 16.87 -17.26 6.11
C ARG A 258 17.87 -18.37 6.42
N ASP A 259 18.76 -18.15 7.39
CA ASP A 259 19.85 -19.09 7.72
C ASP A 259 19.32 -20.33 8.47
N ALA A 260 18.29 -20.17 9.32
CA ALA A 260 17.61 -21.29 9.98
C ALA A 260 16.87 -22.21 8.98
N GLN A 261 16.63 -21.77 7.77
CA GLN A 261 15.98 -22.52 6.68
C GLN A 261 17.03 -23.23 5.78
N ALA A 262 18.32 -23.02 6.02
CA ALA A 262 19.41 -23.64 5.29
C ALA A 262 19.68 -25.06 5.79
#